data_65d540d44a516767c67f8a6ca4de0748
#
_entry.id   65d540d44a516767c67f8a6ca4de0748
#
_cell.length_a   1.000
_cell.length_b   1.000
_cell.length_c   1.000
_cell.angle_alpha   90.00
_cell.angle_beta   90.00
_cell.angle_gamma   90.00
#
_symmetry.space_group_name_H-M   'P 1'
#
loop_
_entity.id
_entity.type
_entity.pdbx_description
1 polymer ?
#
loop_
_entity_poly.entity_id
_entity_poly.type
_entity_poly.pdbx_seq_one_letter_code
_entity_poly.pdbx_strand_id
1 'polypeptide(L)'
;MPVDNNLFQKNANTSLVARLIWQRKSISRADIARELNLYRSTVTNITSYLINSGVVVEGKLLASTQQGGRKAVELSINPEFGCVFGFDIQPSHYRTVILSADGTELWRETGSFGLIPITEMIERVVDRTMMAHKSIKIPVIAMSFAIPGIVDALNGCVVESFPFEMKNLDIRNIIGKEYGFPVLVENDANTAAWVDILKNGAWGNAISLVADFHEESRVNPNIIGIGAGLGIILSGKVYRGSHNAAGEFKSVTWREGLINQSGLDIGILNSTIDDRESLAQWIEDTFRSLISIVSVLDVEKIILHGMPFFDKGWVLEVLEKRVPSFLNIIGQYGCSMVFDSQDECISASGAAMMCLHTLFGVPSLEDSGWEGSFTWQQTIEFLQGQKHR
;
A
#
# COMPACT_ATOMS: atom_id res chain seq x y z
N MET A 1 31.55 4.17 10.55
CA MET A 1 31.68 5.10 11.69
C MET A 1 31.02 4.46 12.91
N PRO A 2 31.54 4.57 14.16
CA PRO A 2 30.82 4.10 15.31
C PRO A 2 29.52 4.92 15.44
N VAL A 3 28.38 4.24 15.43
CA VAL A 3 27.07 4.83 15.67
C VAL A 3 27.08 5.33 17.10
N ASP A 4 26.77 6.62 17.32
CA ASP A 4 26.53 7.12 18.68
C ASP A 4 25.28 6.42 19.24
N ASN A 5 25.50 5.42 20.08
CA ASN A 5 24.47 4.56 20.63
C ASN A 5 23.36 5.34 21.35
N ASN A 6 23.70 6.46 21.97
CA ASN A 6 22.73 7.31 22.68
C ASN A 6 21.82 8.07 21.71
N LEU A 7 22.39 8.61 20.61
CA LEU A 7 21.62 9.32 19.60
C LEU A 7 20.69 8.36 18.83
N PHE A 8 21.21 7.19 18.45
CA PHE A 8 20.41 6.15 17.80
C PHE A 8 19.24 5.70 18.70
N GLN A 9 19.50 5.40 19.98
CA GLN A 9 18.46 5.00 20.91
C GLN A 9 17.41 6.08 21.13
N LYS A 10 17.83 7.36 21.21
CA LYS A 10 16.91 8.50 21.31
C LYS A 10 16.02 8.60 20.08
N ASN A 11 16.58 8.49 18.89
CA ASN A 11 15.83 8.53 17.63
C ASN A 11 14.87 7.35 17.50
N ALA A 12 15.32 6.14 17.81
CA ALA A 12 14.49 4.93 17.80
C ALA A 12 13.30 5.05 18.76
N ASN A 13 13.53 5.49 20.01
CA ASN A 13 12.44 5.68 20.98
C ASN A 13 11.45 6.76 20.52
N THR A 14 11.93 7.84 19.90
CA THR A 14 11.06 8.90 19.39
C THR A 14 10.20 8.38 18.24
N SER A 15 10.79 7.62 17.32
CA SER A 15 10.05 6.98 16.21
C SER A 15 9.06 5.93 16.72
N LEU A 16 9.42 5.13 17.73
CA LEU A 16 8.49 4.18 18.36
C LEU A 16 7.26 4.87 18.95
N VAL A 17 7.47 5.99 19.67
CA VAL A 17 6.37 6.79 20.24
C VAL A 17 5.49 7.39 19.14
N ALA A 18 6.08 7.99 18.11
CA ALA A 18 5.34 8.57 16.99
C ALA A 18 4.53 7.48 16.24
N ARG A 19 5.15 6.33 15.97
CA ARG A 19 4.49 5.18 15.33
C ARG A 19 3.33 4.66 16.17
N LEU A 20 3.49 4.52 17.48
CA LEU A 20 2.42 4.05 18.37
C LEU A 20 1.24 5.04 18.38
N ILE A 21 1.50 6.36 18.44
CA ILE A 21 0.45 7.39 18.36
C ILE A 21 -0.29 7.28 17.01
N TRP A 22 0.44 7.12 15.90
CA TRP A 22 -0.15 6.96 14.58
C TRP A 22 -1.04 5.72 14.47
N GLN A 23 -0.57 4.58 14.98
CA GLN A 23 -1.31 3.31 14.95
C GLN A 23 -2.57 3.34 15.84
N ARG A 24 -2.48 3.93 17.02
CA ARG A 24 -3.58 3.99 18.00
C ARG A 24 -4.60 5.08 17.70
N LYS A 25 -4.27 6.02 16.79
CA LYS A 25 -5.06 7.21 16.45
C LYS A 25 -5.24 8.18 17.60
N SER A 26 -5.42 7.68 18.81
CA SER A 26 -5.55 8.43 20.05
C SER A 26 -5.01 7.61 21.21
N ILE A 27 -4.08 8.16 22.00
CA ILE A 27 -3.44 7.47 23.12
C ILE A 27 -2.92 8.47 24.16
N SER A 28 -2.94 8.09 25.44
CA SER A 28 -2.39 8.92 26.50
C SER A 28 -0.89 8.67 26.73
N ARG A 29 -0.18 9.67 27.33
CA ARG A 29 1.24 9.50 27.75
C ARG A 29 1.45 8.30 28.68
N ALA A 30 0.47 8.04 29.55
CA ALA A 30 0.54 6.92 30.51
C ALA A 30 0.44 5.57 29.79
N ASP A 31 -0.40 5.47 28.77
CA ASP A 31 -0.56 4.24 27.97
C ASP A 31 0.67 4.02 27.09
N ILE A 32 1.22 5.08 26.46
CA ILE A 32 2.49 5.01 25.74
C ILE A 32 3.61 4.45 26.63
N ALA A 33 3.75 4.98 27.85
CA ALA A 33 4.76 4.55 28.78
C ALA A 33 4.61 3.06 29.15
N ARG A 34 3.37 2.59 29.31
CA ARG A 34 3.04 1.21 29.63
C ARG A 34 3.29 0.28 28.42
N GLU A 35 2.79 0.64 27.25
CA GLU A 35 2.89 -0.21 26.05
C GLU A 35 4.35 -0.36 25.55
N LEU A 36 5.12 0.72 25.61
CA LEU A 36 6.52 0.71 25.17
C LEU A 36 7.52 0.41 26.29
N ASN A 37 7.06 0.17 27.53
CA ASN A 37 7.89 -0.04 28.70
C ASN A 37 8.96 1.08 28.89
N LEU A 38 8.56 2.33 28.68
CA LEU A 38 9.40 3.52 28.82
C LEU A 38 9.10 4.26 30.13
N TYR A 39 10.11 4.95 30.67
CA TYR A 39 9.89 5.83 31.82
C TYR A 39 8.96 6.99 31.46
N ARG A 40 8.06 7.38 32.35
CA ARG A 40 7.10 8.49 32.15
C ARG A 40 7.79 9.81 31.78
N SER A 41 8.95 10.09 32.37
CA SER A 41 9.77 11.29 32.05
C SER A 41 10.28 11.25 30.60
N THR A 42 10.72 10.09 30.12
CA THR A 42 11.16 9.88 28.73
C THR A 42 10.00 10.14 27.75
N VAL A 43 8.82 9.54 28.02
CA VAL A 43 7.63 9.75 27.19
C VAL A 43 7.21 11.23 27.19
N THR A 44 7.26 11.91 28.35
CA THR A 44 6.93 13.34 28.44
C THR A 44 7.87 14.18 27.57
N ASN A 45 9.17 13.92 27.63
CA ASN A 45 10.16 14.67 26.83
C ASN A 45 9.94 14.42 25.32
N ILE A 46 9.74 13.16 24.93
CA ILE A 46 9.49 12.79 23.52
C ILE A 46 8.21 13.44 23.00
N THR A 47 7.10 13.28 23.74
CA THR A 47 5.82 13.83 23.30
C THR A 47 5.84 15.37 23.26
N SER A 48 6.52 16.03 24.18
CA SER A 48 6.71 17.49 24.14
C SER A 48 7.50 17.91 22.90
N TYR A 49 8.53 17.15 22.52
CA TYR A 49 9.28 17.39 21.29
C TYR A 49 8.41 17.23 20.04
N LEU A 50 7.63 16.15 19.94
CA LEU A 50 6.73 15.90 18.82
C LEU A 50 5.61 16.96 18.70
N ILE A 51 5.09 17.46 19.84
CA ILE A 51 4.10 18.55 19.85
C ILE A 51 4.72 19.86 19.38
N ASN A 52 5.89 20.23 19.91
CA ASN A 52 6.59 21.45 19.53
C ASN A 52 7.02 21.45 18.05
N SER A 53 7.27 20.27 17.49
CA SER A 53 7.59 20.06 16.07
C SER A 53 6.34 20.02 15.18
N GLY A 54 5.13 20.08 15.75
CA GLY A 54 3.88 20.06 15.01
C GLY A 54 3.46 18.68 14.49
N VAL A 55 4.19 17.60 14.81
CA VAL A 55 3.88 16.22 14.39
C VAL A 55 2.68 15.66 15.15
N VAL A 56 2.56 16.00 16.44
CA VAL A 56 1.53 15.52 17.35
C VAL A 56 0.74 16.70 17.90
N VAL A 57 -0.55 16.50 18.12
CA VAL A 57 -1.44 17.45 18.77
C VAL A 57 -2.05 16.86 20.04
N GLU A 58 -2.35 17.73 20.99
CA GLU A 58 -3.13 17.40 22.18
C GLU A 58 -4.62 17.54 21.89
N GLY A 59 -5.37 16.47 22.12
CA GLY A 59 -6.82 16.41 21.95
C GLY A 59 -7.58 16.69 23.26
N LYS A 60 -8.79 16.11 23.34
CA LYS A 60 -9.67 16.27 24.50
C LYS A 60 -9.15 15.52 25.72
N LEU A 61 -9.56 15.97 26.89
CA LEU A 61 -9.35 15.25 28.15
C LEU A 61 -10.14 13.94 28.13
N LEU A 62 -9.46 12.81 28.24
CA LEU A 62 -10.12 11.50 28.39
C LEU A 62 -10.93 11.49 29.69
N ALA A 63 -12.06 10.76 29.67
CA ALA A 63 -12.85 10.54 30.87
C ALA A 63 -11.97 9.90 31.97
N SER A 64 -12.08 10.38 33.22
CA SER A 64 -11.36 9.80 34.34
C SER A 64 -11.76 8.33 34.50
N THR A 65 -10.77 7.45 34.74
CA THR A 65 -11.04 6.06 35.12
C THR A 65 -11.77 6.03 36.46
N GLN A 66 -12.56 4.97 36.74
CA GLN A 66 -13.35 4.81 37.98
C GLN A 66 -12.52 4.91 39.28
N GLN A 67 -11.17 4.89 39.19
CA GLN A 67 -10.28 4.97 40.36
C GLN A 67 -9.85 6.40 40.75
N GLY A 68 -10.37 7.43 40.08
CA GLY A 68 -10.00 8.83 40.36
C GLY A 68 -8.56 9.15 39.97
N GLY A 69 -8.34 10.24 39.29
CA GLY A 69 -7.00 10.72 38.85
C GLY A 69 -7.12 11.93 37.95
N ARG A 70 -5.99 12.63 37.72
CA ARG A 70 -5.94 13.72 36.74
C ARG A 70 -6.33 13.17 35.38
N LYS A 71 -7.34 13.79 34.73
CA LYS A 71 -7.78 13.43 33.39
C LYS A 71 -6.59 13.36 32.44
N ALA A 72 -6.43 12.25 31.72
CA ALA A 72 -5.38 12.08 30.75
C ALA A 72 -5.72 12.93 29.50
N VAL A 73 -4.69 13.51 28.87
CA VAL A 73 -4.79 14.23 27.61
C VAL A 73 -4.54 13.24 26.49
N GLU A 74 -5.41 13.21 25.50
CA GLU A 74 -5.22 12.45 24.26
C GLU A 74 -4.09 13.06 23.43
N LEU A 75 -3.31 12.20 22.81
CA LEU A 75 -2.31 12.55 21.80
C LEU A 75 -2.70 11.87 20.49
N SER A 76 -2.68 12.62 19.40
CA SER A 76 -2.89 12.12 18.04
C SER A 76 -1.89 12.75 17.07
N ILE A 77 -1.70 12.13 15.92
CA ILE A 77 -0.94 12.74 14.83
C ILE A 77 -1.71 13.98 14.35
N ASN A 78 -0.98 15.06 14.12
CA ASN A 78 -1.52 16.29 13.57
C ASN A 78 -1.88 16.06 12.07
N PRO A 79 -3.15 16.10 11.67
CA PRO A 79 -3.52 15.94 10.26
C PRO A 79 -2.97 17.06 9.36
N GLU A 80 -2.70 18.26 9.93
CA GLU A 80 -2.14 19.39 9.21
C GLU A 80 -0.60 19.36 9.13
N PHE A 81 0.07 18.35 9.74
CA PHE A 81 1.51 18.20 9.63
C PHE A 81 1.97 18.06 8.18
N GLY A 82 1.19 17.38 7.35
CA GLY A 82 1.38 17.28 5.92
C GLY A 82 0.47 16.23 5.29
N CYS A 83 0.56 16.09 3.99
CA CYS A 83 -0.16 15.07 3.23
C CYS A 83 0.77 14.30 2.29
N VAL A 84 0.33 13.10 1.90
CA VAL A 84 1.02 12.22 0.96
C VAL A 84 0.10 11.94 -0.21
N PHE A 85 0.68 11.82 -1.40
CA PHE A 85 -0.04 11.45 -2.61
C PHE A 85 0.25 9.99 -2.94
N GLY A 86 -0.79 9.21 -3.20
CA GLY A 86 -0.71 7.86 -3.73
C GLY A 86 -1.32 7.81 -5.11
N PHE A 87 -0.56 7.26 -6.04
CA PHE A 87 -0.95 7.10 -7.44
C PHE A 87 -0.96 5.62 -7.80
N ASP A 88 -2.00 5.17 -8.46
CA ASP A 88 -2.07 3.90 -9.18
C ASP A 88 -2.14 4.23 -10.66
N ILE A 89 -1.12 3.82 -11.41
CA ILE A 89 -0.97 4.11 -12.82
C ILE A 89 -1.09 2.82 -13.61
N GLN A 90 -2.17 2.72 -14.37
CA GLN A 90 -2.46 1.60 -15.24
C GLN A 90 -2.40 2.06 -16.72
N PRO A 91 -2.23 1.18 -17.72
CA PRO A 91 -2.07 1.58 -19.13
C PRO A 91 -3.19 2.47 -19.66
N SER A 92 -4.38 2.33 -19.15
CA SER A 92 -5.60 2.97 -19.67
C SER A 92 -6.23 3.97 -18.71
N HIS A 93 -5.95 3.84 -17.43
CA HIS A 93 -6.55 4.65 -16.38
C HIS A 93 -5.56 4.93 -15.25
N TYR A 94 -5.93 5.88 -14.41
CA TYR A 94 -5.21 6.18 -13.18
C TYR A 94 -6.17 6.35 -12.02
N ARG A 95 -5.67 6.12 -10.83
CA ARG A 95 -6.36 6.41 -9.58
C ARG A 95 -5.40 7.19 -8.67
N THR A 96 -5.93 8.18 -7.99
CA THR A 96 -5.14 9.02 -7.08
C THR A 96 -5.85 9.21 -5.76
N VAL A 97 -5.09 9.18 -4.68
CA VAL A 97 -5.57 9.43 -3.31
C VAL A 97 -4.62 10.39 -2.61
N ILE A 98 -5.15 11.37 -1.89
CA ILE A 98 -4.40 12.23 -0.98
C ILE A 98 -4.80 11.87 0.44
N LEU A 99 -3.82 11.45 1.26
CA LEU A 99 -4.01 11.20 2.69
C LEU A 99 -3.28 12.25 3.51
N SER A 100 -3.90 12.75 4.59
CA SER A 100 -3.20 13.52 5.63
C SER A 100 -2.27 12.64 6.45
N ALA A 101 -1.37 13.25 7.23
CA ALA A 101 -0.38 12.53 8.04
C ALA A 101 -0.98 11.54 9.03
N ASP A 102 -2.21 11.75 9.50
CA ASP A 102 -2.94 10.82 10.36
C ASP A 102 -3.61 9.66 9.58
N GLY A 103 -3.56 9.68 8.23
CA GLY A 103 -4.15 8.70 7.34
C GLY A 103 -5.61 8.98 6.97
N THR A 104 -6.14 10.16 7.28
CA THR A 104 -7.46 10.58 6.81
C THR A 104 -7.41 10.91 5.33
N GLU A 105 -8.38 10.42 4.56
CA GLU A 105 -8.49 10.73 3.14
C GLU A 105 -9.00 12.15 2.95
N LEU A 106 -8.25 12.94 2.19
CA LEU A 106 -8.57 14.33 1.88
C LEU A 106 -9.18 14.50 0.50
N TRP A 107 -8.77 13.64 -0.44
CA TRP A 107 -9.22 13.70 -1.81
C TRP A 107 -8.90 12.40 -2.54
N ARG A 108 -9.74 12.06 -3.53
CA ARG A 108 -9.48 10.98 -4.49
C ARG A 108 -10.01 11.35 -5.87
N GLU A 109 -9.40 10.75 -6.89
CA GLU A 109 -9.86 10.85 -8.27
C GLU A 109 -9.52 9.57 -9.03
N THR A 110 -10.41 9.22 -9.96
CA THR A 110 -10.18 8.21 -11.00
C THR A 110 -10.35 8.85 -12.37
N GLY A 111 -9.54 8.44 -13.33
CA GLY A 111 -9.63 8.99 -14.67
C GLY A 111 -8.85 8.22 -15.71
N SER A 112 -8.93 8.68 -16.95
CA SER A 112 -8.21 8.11 -18.09
C SER A 112 -7.74 9.23 -19.01
N PHE A 113 -6.55 9.03 -19.61
CA PHE A 113 -6.04 9.86 -20.70
C PHE A 113 -6.00 9.10 -22.04
N GLY A 114 -6.56 7.88 -22.06
CA GLY A 114 -6.36 6.94 -23.15
C GLY A 114 -4.96 6.35 -23.15
N LEU A 115 -4.59 5.69 -24.25
CA LEU A 115 -3.28 5.08 -24.40
C LEU A 115 -2.23 6.15 -24.73
N ILE A 116 -1.47 6.57 -23.74
CA ILE A 116 -0.34 7.49 -23.86
C ILE A 116 0.90 6.89 -23.18
N PRO A 117 2.12 7.38 -23.47
CA PRO A 117 3.33 6.93 -22.78
C PRO A 117 3.22 7.10 -21.26
N ILE A 118 3.72 6.13 -20.51
CA ILE A 118 3.64 6.15 -19.04
C ILE A 118 4.23 7.42 -18.41
N THR A 119 5.33 7.94 -18.95
CA THR A 119 5.97 9.17 -18.46
C THR A 119 5.04 10.36 -18.59
N GLU A 120 4.38 10.52 -19.74
CA GLU A 120 3.41 11.56 -19.97
C GLU A 120 2.17 11.39 -19.08
N MET A 121 1.73 10.15 -18.87
CA MET A 121 0.62 9.87 -17.96
C MET A 121 0.96 10.28 -16.51
N ILE A 122 2.13 9.89 -16.02
CA ILE A 122 2.60 10.24 -14.67
C ILE A 122 2.63 11.76 -14.50
N GLU A 123 3.27 12.50 -15.42
CA GLU A 123 3.34 13.97 -15.38
C GLU A 123 1.94 14.60 -15.31
N ARG A 124 1.04 14.20 -16.20
CA ARG A 124 -0.34 14.72 -16.24
C ARG A 124 -1.12 14.43 -14.96
N VAL A 125 -0.97 13.22 -14.39
CA VAL A 125 -1.65 12.83 -13.14
C VAL A 125 -1.11 13.62 -11.95
N VAL A 126 0.21 13.78 -11.86
CA VAL A 126 0.84 14.58 -10.81
C VAL A 126 0.41 16.04 -10.89
N ASP A 127 0.46 16.66 -12.07
CA ASP A 127 0.02 18.04 -12.28
C ASP A 127 -1.44 18.24 -11.88
N ARG A 128 -2.31 17.33 -12.30
CA ARG A 128 -3.73 17.35 -11.96
C ARG A 128 -3.97 17.25 -10.45
N THR A 129 -3.22 16.36 -9.78
CA THR A 129 -3.28 16.19 -8.32
C THR A 129 -2.73 17.42 -7.60
N MET A 130 -1.65 18.02 -8.08
CA MET A 130 -1.11 19.26 -7.54
C MET A 130 -2.11 20.43 -7.69
N MET A 131 -2.88 20.48 -8.79
CA MET A 131 -3.95 21.47 -8.93
C MET A 131 -5.07 21.27 -7.92
N ALA A 132 -5.54 20.05 -7.71
CA ALA A 132 -6.54 19.72 -6.70
C ALA A 132 -6.04 20.03 -5.29
N HIS A 133 -4.78 19.72 -5.01
CA HIS A 133 -4.13 19.98 -3.72
C HIS A 133 -4.11 21.47 -3.33
N LYS A 134 -4.13 22.42 -4.28
CA LYS A 134 -4.16 23.86 -3.97
C LYS A 134 -5.32 24.26 -3.05
N SER A 135 -6.42 23.51 -3.08
CA SER A 135 -7.57 23.73 -2.19
C SER A 135 -7.37 23.19 -0.78
N ILE A 136 -6.47 22.21 -0.60
CA ILE A 136 -6.28 21.46 0.65
C ILE A 136 -5.40 22.28 1.64
N LYS A 137 -4.41 23.04 1.15
CA LYS A 137 -3.52 23.92 1.93
C LYS A 137 -2.69 23.21 3.02
N ILE A 138 -2.53 21.91 2.94
CA ILE A 138 -1.66 21.12 3.81
C ILE A 138 -0.38 20.83 3.04
N PRO A 139 0.85 20.97 3.59
CA PRO A 139 2.08 20.76 2.83
C PRO A 139 2.22 19.32 2.34
N VAL A 140 2.73 19.15 1.11
CA VAL A 140 3.04 17.82 0.56
C VAL A 140 4.31 17.28 1.19
N ILE A 141 4.28 16.06 1.70
CA ILE A 141 5.43 15.38 2.31
C ILE A 141 6.14 14.49 1.30
N ALA A 142 5.39 13.70 0.55
CA ALA A 142 5.93 12.70 -0.38
C ALA A 142 4.89 12.28 -1.42
N MET A 143 5.37 11.63 -2.46
CA MET A 143 4.56 11.01 -3.51
C MET A 143 4.91 9.52 -3.62
N SER A 144 3.94 8.68 -3.90
CA SER A 144 4.15 7.24 -4.09
C SER A 144 3.36 6.72 -5.28
N PHE A 145 3.99 5.85 -6.07
CA PHE A 145 3.44 5.31 -7.30
C PHE A 145 3.31 3.79 -7.18
N ALA A 146 2.10 3.29 -7.42
CA ALA A 146 1.79 1.90 -7.67
C ALA A 146 1.81 1.66 -9.18
N ILE A 147 2.68 0.77 -9.66
CA ILE A 147 2.89 0.48 -11.07
C ILE A 147 2.82 -1.02 -11.28
N PRO A 148 2.06 -1.55 -12.27
CA PRO A 148 2.06 -2.97 -12.56
C PRO A 148 3.40 -3.43 -13.14
N GLY A 149 3.91 -4.57 -12.63
CA GLY A 149 5.15 -5.20 -13.05
C GLY A 149 6.22 -5.29 -11.97
N ILE A 150 7.44 -5.62 -12.38
CA ILE A 150 8.59 -5.80 -11.48
C ILE A 150 9.16 -4.44 -11.10
N VAL A 151 9.07 -4.08 -9.83
CA VAL A 151 9.49 -2.78 -9.30
C VAL A 151 10.60 -2.96 -8.27
N ASP A 152 11.75 -2.35 -8.53
CA ASP A 152 12.80 -2.15 -7.53
C ASP A 152 12.40 -0.97 -6.63
N ALA A 153 11.64 -1.28 -5.58
CA ALA A 153 11.14 -0.28 -4.65
C ALA A 153 12.27 0.44 -3.90
N LEU A 154 13.41 -0.23 -3.68
CA LEU A 154 14.57 0.35 -3.02
C LEU A 154 15.16 1.50 -3.83
N ASN A 155 15.32 1.31 -5.13
CA ASN A 155 15.85 2.31 -6.04
C ASN A 155 14.76 3.21 -6.67
N GLY A 156 13.48 2.85 -6.54
CA GLY A 156 12.34 3.60 -7.11
C GLY A 156 12.29 3.51 -8.63
N CYS A 157 12.65 2.32 -9.15
CA CYS A 157 12.75 2.03 -10.57
C CYS A 157 11.79 0.91 -10.96
N VAL A 158 11.03 1.07 -12.03
CA VAL A 158 10.32 -0.02 -12.68
C VAL A 158 11.31 -0.78 -13.55
N VAL A 159 11.64 -2.02 -13.12
CA VAL A 159 12.60 -2.89 -13.82
C VAL A 159 12.00 -3.37 -15.14
N GLU A 160 10.77 -3.85 -15.08
CA GLU A 160 10.01 -4.32 -16.25
C GLU A 160 8.51 -4.20 -15.96
N SER A 161 7.77 -3.64 -16.92
CA SER A 161 6.32 -3.64 -16.90
C SER A 161 5.81 -4.19 -18.23
N PHE A 162 5.18 -5.36 -18.16
CA PHE A 162 4.58 -5.97 -19.32
C PHE A 162 3.37 -5.17 -19.84
N PRO A 163 2.45 -4.68 -18.97
CA PRO A 163 1.30 -3.89 -19.43
C PRO A 163 1.69 -2.58 -20.12
N PHE A 164 2.84 -1.98 -19.76
CA PHE A 164 3.36 -0.78 -20.40
C PHE A 164 4.41 -1.04 -21.49
N GLU A 165 4.73 -2.32 -21.76
CA GLU A 165 5.76 -2.73 -22.75
C GLU A 165 7.10 -1.99 -22.54
N MET A 166 7.50 -1.80 -21.26
CA MET A 166 8.66 -0.96 -20.95
C MET A 166 9.59 -1.61 -19.93
N LYS A 167 10.86 -1.15 -19.93
CA LYS A 167 11.91 -1.56 -18.98
C LYS A 167 12.71 -0.36 -18.49
N ASN A 168 13.23 -0.48 -17.26
CA ASN A 168 14.20 0.45 -16.68
C ASN A 168 13.73 1.91 -16.64
N LEU A 169 12.56 2.18 -16.05
CA LEU A 169 12.06 3.54 -15.84
C LEU A 169 12.36 4.00 -14.40
N ASP A 170 13.21 5.00 -14.25
CA ASP A 170 13.59 5.60 -12.97
C ASP A 170 12.61 6.72 -12.58
N ILE A 171 11.45 6.33 -12.06
CA ILE A 171 10.38 7.26 -11.65
C ILE A 171 10.85 8.18 -10.52
N ARG A 172 11.61 7.64 -9.54
CA ARG A 172 12.10 8.43 -8.41
C ARG A 172 12.91 9.63 -8.85
N ASN A 173 13.86 9.43 -9.76
CA ASN A 173 14.71 10.52 -10.24
C ASN A 173 13.96 11.49 -11.16
N ILE A 174 13.06 11.00 -12.01
CA ILE A 174 12.29 11.83 -12.93
C ILE A 174 11.40 12.76 -12.11
N ILE A 175 10.51 12.22 -11.30
CA ILE A 175 9.51 12.99 -10.54
C ILE A 175 10.14 13.74 -9.36
N GLY A 176 11.09 13.11 -8.66
CA GLY A 176 11.76 13.75 -7.53
C GLY A 176 12.55 15.00 -7.91
N LYS A 177 13.20 15.02 -9.09
CA LYS A 177 13.90 16.21 -9.59
C LYS A 177 12.94 17.30 -10.05
N GLU A 178 11.84 16.94 -10.68
CA GLU A 178 10.89 17.88 -11.23
C GLU A 178 10.06 18.58 -10.15
N TYR A 179 9.52 17.81 -9.22
CA TYR A 179 8.62 18.34 -8.19
C TYR A 179 9.29 18.59 -6.83
N GLY A 180 10.50 18.07 -6.61
CA GLY A 180 11.29 18.32 -5.39
C GLY A 180 10.80 17.59 -4.15
N PHE A 181 9.94 16.57 -4.28
CA PHE A 181 9.44 15.75 -3.18
C PHE A 181 10.13 14.38 -3.12
N PRO A 182 10.20 13.75 -1.94
CA PRO A 182 10.52 12.33 -1.83
C PRO A 182 9.53 11.50 -2.64
N VAL A 183 10.04 10.51 -3.40
CA VAL A 183 9.24 9.64 -4.25
C VAL A 183 9.49 8.18 -3.90
N LEU A 184 8.41 7.44 -3.66
CA LEU A 184 8.41 5.99 -3.51
C LEU A 184 7.74 5.34 -4.73
N VAL A 185 8.19 4.15 -5.09
CA VAL A 185 7.59 3.37 -6.19
C VAL A 185 7.46 1.93 -5.75
N GLU A 186 6.35 1.30 -6.03
CA GLU A 186 6.07 -0.07 -5.64
C GLU A 186 5.20 -0.77 -6.70
N ASN A 187 5.20 -2.08 -6.72
CA ASN A 187 4.22 -2.85 -7.48
C ASN A 187 2.80 -2.63 -6.95
N ASP A 188 1.80 -2.60 -7.83
CA ASP A 188 0.40 -2.30 -7.52
C ASP A 188 -0.26 -3.30 -6.55
N ALA A 189 0.00 -4.61 -6.71
CA ALA A 189 -0.48 -5.61 -5.75
C ALA A 189 0.23 -5.53 -4.39
N ASN A 190 1.52 -5.19 -4.38
CA ASN A 190 2.26 -4.95 -3.16
C ASN A 190 1.73 -3.71 -2.42
N THR A 191 1.29 -2.67 -3.14
CA THR A 191 0.69 -1.49 -2.50
C THR A 191 -0.65 -1.85 -1.85
N ALA A 192 -1.49 -2.66 -2.47
CA ALA A 192 -2.71 -3.18 -1.84
C ALA A 192 -2.39 -3.95 -0.54
N ALA A 193 -1.33 -4.75 -0.53
CA ALA A 193 -0.88 -5.46 0.66
C ALA A 193 -0.52 -4.52 1.83
N TRP A 194 -0.07 -3.29 1.59
CA TRP A 194 0.11 -2.29 2.64
C TRP A 194 -1.20 -1.88 3.31
N VAL A 195 -2.30 -1.80 2.55
CA VAL A 195 -3.63 -1.59 3.14
C VAL A 195 -4.01 -2.76 4.02
N ASP A 196 -3.77 -3.98 3.57
CA ASP A 196 -4.12 -5.19 4.32
C ASP A 196 -3.36 -5.30 5.64
N ILE A 197 -2.07 -4.94 5.64
CA ILE A 197 -1.28 -4.87 6.88
C ILE A 197 -1.82 -3.80 7.83
N LEU A 198 -2.09 -2.60 7.32
CA LEU A 198 -2.35 -1.43 8.16
C LEU A 198 -3.81 -1.27 8.57
N LYS A 199 -4.76 -1.68 7.73
CA LYS A 199 -6.21 -1.60 8.00
C LYS A 199 -6.83 -2.96 8.30
N ASN A 200 -6.47 -4.00 7.55
CA ASN A 200 -7.14 -5.30 7.62
C ASN A 200 -6.46 -6.28 8.59
N GLY A 201 -5.41 -5.84 9.27
CA GLY A 201 -4.74 -6.62 10.32
C GLY A 201 -4.07 -7.89 9.79
N ALA A 202 -3.48 -7.84 8.59
CA ALA A 202 -2.68 -8.93 8.03
C ALA A 202 -1.26 -8.92 8.63
N TRP A 203 -1.14 -9.21 9.92
CA TRP A 203 0.12 -9.13 10.65
C TRP A 203 0.91 -10.45 10.64
N GLY A 204 0.29 -11.55 10.23
CA GLY A 204 0.92 -12.84 9.99
C GLY A 204 1.33 -13.02 8.54
N ASN A 205 1.16 -14.25 8.03
CA ASN A 205 1.31 -14.55 6.61
C ASN A 205 -0.03 -14.38 5.90
N ALA A 206 -0.06 -13.62 4.82
CA ALA A 206 -1.28 -13.38 4.06
C ALA A 206 -0.99 -13.20 2.56
N ILE A 207 -2.03 -13.31 1.75
CA ILE A 207 -2.01 -13.00 0.32
C ILE A 207 -3.04 -11.92 0.06
N SER A 208 -2.61 -10.83 -0.57
CA SER A 208 -3.46 -9.81 -1.17
C SER A 208 -3.58 -10.12 -2.66
N LEU A 209 -4.73 -10.61 -3.11
CA LEU A 209 -5.01 -10.85 -4.52
C LEU A 209 -5.75 -9.65 -5.08
N VAL A 210 -5.08 -8.90 -5.95
CA VAL A 210 -5.65 -7.77 -6.69
C VAL A 210 -5.99 -8.24 -8.08
N ALA A 211 -7.21 -8.02 -8.54
CA ALA A 211 -7.61 -8.27 -9.91
C ALA A 211 -8.40 -7.08 -10.48
N ASP A 212 -8.12 -6.75 -11.72
CA ASP A 212 -8.79 -5.63 -12.38
C ASP A 212 -9.21 -5.99 -13.81
N PHE A 213 -10.29 -5.37 -14.28
CA PHE A 213 -10.72 -5.46 -15.65
C PHE A 213 -10.07 -4.39 -16.50
N HIS A 214 -9.67 -4.75 -17.72
CA HIS A 214 -9.10 -3.84 -18.72
C HIS A 214 -10.11 -3.66 -19.85
N GLU A 215 -10.97 -2.66 -19.74
CA GLU A 215 -12.05 -2.39 -20.71
C GLU A 215 -11.54 -2.11 -22.13
N GLU A 216 -10.29 -1.68 -22.27
CA GLU A 216 -9.62 -1.45 -23.55
C GLU A 216 -9.47 -2.71 -24.39
N SER A 217 -9.52 -3.89 -23.77
CA SER A 217 -9.54 -5.19 -24.48
C SER A 217 -10.72 -5.32 -25.44
N ARG A 218 -11.80 -4.56 -25.21
CA ARG A 218 -12.96 -4.49 -26.11
C ARG A 218 -12.64 -3.87 -27.47
N VAL A 219 -11.63 -2.99 -27.51
CA VAL A 219 -11.25 -2.24 -28.72
C VAL A 219 -9.84 -2.59 -29.20
N ASN A 220 -8.99 -3.14 -28.34
CA ASN A 220 -7.64 -3.58 -28.66
C ASN A 220 -7.44 -5.04 -28.23
N PRO A 221 -7.43 -6.00 -29.17
CA PRO A 221 -7.30 -7.42 -28.85
C PRO A 221 -5.92 -7.83 -28.30
N ASN A 222 -4.93 -6.93 -28.34
CA ASN A 222 -3.63 -7.17 -27.73
C ASN A 222 -3.60 -6.87 -26.22
N ILE A 223 -4.65 -6.23 -25.69
CA ILE A 223 -4.85 -6.00 -24.27
C ILE A 223 -5.69 -7.15 -23.72
N ILE A 224 -5.23 -7.73 -22.63
CA ILE A 224 -5.94 -8.83 -21.96
C ILE A 224 -7.00 -8.23 -21.05
N GLY A 225 -8.24 -8.75 -21.15
CA GLY A 225 -9.41 -8.19 -20.46
C GLY A 225 -9.41 -8.28 -18.95
N ILE A 226 -8.53 -9.10 -18.37
CA ILE A 226 -8.40 -9.27 -16.93
C ILE A 226 -6.94 -9.54 -16.54
N GLY A 227 -6.48 -8.91 -15.49
CA GLY A 227 -5.17 -9.15 -14.88
C GLY A 227 -5.27 -9.43 -13.38
N ALA A 228 -4.28 -10.11 -12.83
CA ALA A 228 -4.16 -10.36 -11.40
C ALA A 228 -2.72 -10.21 -10.92
N GLY A 229 -2.55 -9.66 -9.72
CA GLY A 229 -1.28 -9.60 -9.00
C GLY A 229 -1.44 -10.11 -7.57
N LEU A 230 -0.37 -10.64 -6.99
CA LEU A 230 -0.34 -11.08 -5.60
C LEU A 230 0.59 -10.20 -4.78
N GLY A 231 0.07 -9.50 -3.79
CA GLY A 231 0.87 -8.96 -2.70
C GLY A 231 1.12 -10.07 -1.67
N ILE A 232 2.38 -10.46 -1.49
CA ILE A 232 2.74 -11.50 -0.51
C ILE A 232 3.15 -10.83 0.79
N ILE A 233 2.49 -11.22 1.88
CA ILE A 233 2.78 -10.72 3.23
C ILE A 233 3.35 -11.87 4.04
N LEU A 234 4.57 -11.71 4.57
CA LEU A 234 5.21 -12.67 5.47
C LEU A 234 5.56 -11.97 6.79
N SER A 235 5.01 -12.50 7.89
CA SER A 235 5.19 -11.93 9.23
C SER A 235 4.87 -10.42 9.28
N GLY A 236 3.78 -10.01 8.62
CA GLY A 236 3.32 -8.63 8.58
C GLY A 236 4.17 -7.67 7.74
N LYS A 237 5.00 -8.19 6.85
CA LYS A 237 5.84 -7.42 5.93
C LYS A 237 5.58 -7.82 4.49
N VAL A 238 5.54 -6.86 3.58
CA VAL A 238 5.47 -7.12 2.14
C VAL A 238 6.75 -7.81 1.69
N TYR A 239 6.61 -8.98 1.07
CA TYR A 239 7.72 -9.79 0.57
C TYR A 239 7.87 -9.59 -0.93
N ARG A 240 9.01 -9.04 -1.35
CA ARG A 240 9.30 -8.71 -2.77
C ARG A 240 10.12 -9.79 -3.47
N GLY A 241 10.68 -10.75 -2.73
CA GLY A 241 11.62 -11.74 -3.27
C GLY A 241 13.00 -11.16 -3.55
N SER A 242 13.91 -12.03 -4.01
CA SER A 242 15.31 -11.65 -4.29
C SER A 242 15.49 -10.81 -5.56
N HIS A 243 14.50 -10.81 -6.45
CA HIS A 243 14.54 -10.12 -7.75
C HIS A 243 13.34 -9.18 -7.92
N ASN A 244 12.69 -8.79 -6.84
CA ASN A 244 11.47 -7.96 -6.81
C ASN A 244 10.29 -8.54 -7.61
N ALA A 245 10.30 -9.84 -7.90
CA ALA A 245 9.29 -10.51 -8.72
C ALA A 245 8.36 -11.44 -7.90
N ALA A 246 8.40 -11.38 -6.56
CA ALA A 246 7.47 -12.14 -5.75
C ALA A 246 6.05 -11.58 -5.96
N GLY A 247 5.10 -12.46 -6.23
CA GLY A 247 3.73 -12.06 -6.54
C GLY A 247 3.40 -11.91 -8.01
N GLU A 248 4.40 -12.00 -8.91
CA GLU A 248 4.18 -12.12 -10.36
C GLU A 248 3.44 -13.44 -10.65
N PHE A 249 2.11 -13.34 -10.68
CA PHE A 249 1.24 -14.49 -10.74
C PHE A 249 1.22 -15.13 -12.12
N LYS A 250 1.38 -16.44 -12.15
CA LYS A 250 1.11 -17.28 -13.31
C LYS A 250 0.30 -18.48 -12.88
N SER A 251 -0.77 -18.78 -13.58
CA SER A 251 -1.63 -19.91 -13.23
C SER A 251 -0.95 -21.26 -13.53
N VAL A 252 -1.49 -22.33 -12.93
CA VAL A 252 -1.01 -23.70 -13.18
C VAL A 252 -1.24 -24.16 -14.63
N THR A 253 -2.09 -23.47 -15.36
CA THR A 253 -2.36 -23.75 -16.79
C THR A 253 -1.45 -22.95 -17.73
N TRP A 254 -0.70 -21.98 -17.20
CA TRP A 254 0.21 -21.17 -17.99
C TRP A 254 1.28 -22.04 -18.67
N ARG A 255 1.66 -21.66 -19.87
CA ARG A 255 2.72 -22.31 -20.66
C ARG A 255 3.67 -21.26 -21.24
N GLU A 256 4.91 -21.64 -21.41
CA GLU A 256 5.91 -20.79 -22.06
C GLU A 256 5.43 -20.32 -23.46
N GLY A 257 5.66 -19.05 -23.76
CA GLY A 257 5.20 -18.42 -25.00
C GLY A 257 3.82 -17.74 -24.92
N LEU A 258 3.05 -17.94 -23.82
CA LEU A 258 1.84 -17.17 -23.60
C LEU A 258 2.19 -15.77 -23.09
N ILE A 259 1.52 -14.76 -23.65
CA ILE A 259 1.65 -13.34 -23.25
C ILE A 259 0.83 -13.00 -22.01
N ASN A 260 -0.13 -13.85 -21.65
CA ASN A 260 -1.02 -13.70 -20.50
C ASN A 260 -0.52 -14.50 -19.28
N GLN A 261 -1.24 -14.41 -18.16
CA GLN A 261 -0.94 -15.09 -16.89
C GLN A 261 -1.56 -16.48 -16.79
N SER A 262 -2.40 -16.89 -17.74
CA SER A 262 -3.24 -18.09 -17.69
C SER A 262 -3.09 -18.90 -18.98
N GLY A 263 -3.40 -20.19 -18.93
CA GLY A 263 -3.55 -21.05 -20.11
C GLY A 263 -4.91 -20.95 -20.79
N LEU A 264 -5.82 -20.11 -20.29
CA LEU A 264 -7.11 -19.86 -20.90
C LEU A 264 -6.96 -19.15 -22.24
N ASP A 265 -7.91 -19.41 -23.14
CA ASP A 265 -7.97 -18.73 -24.43
C ASP A 265 -8.14 -17.22 -24.23
N ILE A 266 -7.47 -16.42 -25.07
CA ILE A 266 -7.53 -14.95 -24.98
C ILE A 266 -8.94 -14.41 -25.17
N GLY A 267 -9.77 -15.08 -25.99
CA GLY A 267 -11.18 -14.73 -26.15
C GLY A 267 -11.98 -14.88 -24.85
N ILE A 268 -11.69 -15.94 -24.06
CA ILE A 268 -12.29 -16.12 -22.72
C ILE A 268 -11.84 -14.98 -21.81
N LEU A 269 -10.53 -14.70 -21.74
CA LEU A 269 -9.97 -13.65 -20.88
C LEU A 269 -10.54 -12.27 -21.22
N ASN A 270 -10.72 -11.95 -22.49
CA ASN A 270 -11.28 -10.67 -22.92
C ASN A 270 -12.81 -10.58 -22.72
N SER A 271 -13.49 -11.73 -22.62
CA SER A 271 -14.93 -11.77 -22.34
C SER A 271 -15.28 -11.71 -20.85
N THR A 272 -14.32 -11.80 -19.94
CA THR A 272 -14.56 -11.83 -18.48
C THR A 272 -15.32 -10.60 -17.97
N ILE A 273 -15.23 -9.48 -18.65
CA ILE A 273 -15.91 -8.23 -18.27
C ILE A 273 -17.44 -8.35 -18.46
N ASP A 274 -17.88 -9.04 -19.53
CA ASP A 274 -19.27 -9.05 -19.97
C ASP A 274 -19.93 -10.43 -19.77
N ASP A 275 -19.14 -11.51 -19.64
CA ASP A 275 -19.62 -12.88 -19.54
C ASP A 275 -19.24 -13.55 -18.23
N ARG A 276 -20.26 -13.87 -17.43
CA ARG A 276 -20.09 -14.55 -16.15
C ARG A 276 -19.48 -15.96 -16.27
N GLU A 277 -19.68 -16.66 -17.38
CA GLU A 277 -19.08 -17.98 -17.58
C GLU A 277 -17.56 -17.87 -17.81
N SER A 278 -17.14 -16.92 -18.61
CA SER A 278 -15.72 -16.58 -18.82
C SER A 278 -15.04 -16.16 -17.53
N LEU A 279 -15.71 -15.32 -16.73
CA LEU A 279 -15.21 -14.92 -15.42
C LEU A 279 -15.14 -16.11 -14.45
N ALA A 280 -16.10 -17.03 -14.48
CA ALA A 280 -16.07 -18.22 -13.66
C ALA A 280 -14.92 -19.17 -14.03
N GLN A 281 -14.57 -19.28 -15.31
CA GLN A 281 -13.41 -20.06 -15.77
C GLN A 281 -12.10 -19.40 -15.29
N TRP A 282 -11.99 -18.08 -15.33
CA TRP A 282 -10.84 -17.36 -14.82
C TRP A 282 -10.70 -17.52 -13.29
N ILE A 283 -11.80 -17.42 -12.54
CA ILE A 283 -11.83 -17.68 -11.08
C ILE A 283 -11.36 -19.11 -10.80
N GLU A 284 -11.88 -20.10 -11.53
CA GLU A 284 -11.49 -21.48 -11.39
C GLU A 284 -9.98 -21.68 -11.58
N ASP A 285 -9.41 -21.16 -12.67
CA ASP A 285 -7.99 -21.26 -12.98
C ASP A 285 -7.10 -20.56 -11.93
N THR A 286 -7.50 -19.35 -11.51
CA THR A 286 -6.82 -18.58 -10.49
C THR A 286 -6.81 -19.29 -9.13
N PHE A 287 -7.96 -19.74 -8.64
CA PHE A 287 -8.05 -20.36 -7.32
C PHE A 287 -7.48 -21.78 -7.27
N ARG A 288 -7.49 -22.52 -8.38
CA ARG A 288 -6.72 -23.77 -8.49
C ARG A 288 -5.23 -23.53 -8.29
N SER A 289 -4.72 -22.43 -8.85
CA SER A 289 -3.31 -22.04 -8.74
C SER A 289 -2.94 -21.61 -7.32
N LEU A 290 -3.86 -20.94 -6.61
CA LEU A 290 -3.63 -20.50 -5.23
C LEU A 290 -3.50 -21.68 -4.24
N ILE A 291 -4.02 -22.87 -4.54
CA ILE A 291 -3.89 -24.04 -3.66
C ILE A 291 -2.44 -24.30 -3.27
N SER A 292 -1.52 -24.33 -4.24
CA SER A 292 -0.10 -24.58 -3.99
C SER A 292 0.55 -23.44 -3.20
N ILE A 293 0.18 -22.20 -3.52
CA ILE A 293 0.74 -21.01 -2.86
C ILE A 293 0.32 -20.96 -1.39
N VAL A 294 -0.97 -21.16 -1.11
CA VAL A 294 -1.52 -21.21 0.26
C VAL A 294 -0.86 -22.30 1.07
N SER A 295 -0.69 -23.50 0.48
CA SER A 295 -0.08 -24.63 1.18
C SER A 295 1.40 -24.44 1.47
N VAL A 296 2.14 -23.72 0.60
CA VAL A 296 3.59 -23.48 0.80
C VAL A 296 3.84 -22.33 1.77
N LEU A 297 3.04 -21.27 1.71
CA LEU A 297 3.24 -20.08 2.53
C LEU A 297 2.55 -20.15 3.90
N ASP A 298 1.65 -21.14 4.11
CA ASP A 298 0.88 -21.28 5.35
C ASP A 298 0.25 -19.97 5.78
N VAL A 299 -0.68 -19.46 4.94
CA VAL A 299 -1.27 -18.14 5.14
C VAL A 299 -2.51 -18.21 6.03
N GLU A 300 -2.68 -17.22 6.89
CA GLU A 300 -3.88 -17.06 7.74
C GLU A 300 -5.03 -16.35 7.03
N LYS A 301 -4.71 -15.52 6.00
CA LYS A 301 -5.69 -14.74 5.26
C LYS A 301 -5.38 -14.69 3.77
N ILE A 302 -6.45 -14.70 2.97
CA ILE A 302 -6.46 -14.32 1.56
C ILE A 302 -7.43 -13.16 1.43
N ILE A 303 -6.94 -11.98 1.00
CA ILE A 303 -7.74 -10.77 0.84
C ILE A 303 -7.92 -10.52 -0.66
N LEU A 304 -9.16 -10.38 -1.10
CA LEU A 304 -9.55 -10.26 -2.50
C LEU A 304 -9.95 -8.81 -2.80
N HIS A 305 -9.25 -8.19 -3.73
CA HIS A 305 -9.48 -6.81 -4.17
C HIS A 305 -9.85 -6.74 -5.63
N GLY A 306 -10.74 -5.82 -5.97
CA GLY A 306 -11.12 -5.48 -7.33
C GLY A 306 -12.46 -6.03 -7.78
N MET A 307 -12.92 -5.50 -8.91
CA MET A 307 -14.26 -5.74 -9.46
C MET A 307 -14.59 -7.22 -9.74
N PRO A 308 -13.64 -8.09 -10.17
CA PRO A 308 -13.93 -9.51 -10.36
C PRO A 308 -14.49 -10.23 -9.11
N PHE A 309 -14.25 -9.69 -7.90
CA PHE A 309 -14.68 -10.24 -6.63
C PHE A 309 -15.83 -9.49 -5.96
N PHE A 310 -16.46 -8.53 -6.65
CA PHE A 310 -17.51 -7.68 -6.11
C PHE A 310 -18.73 -8.48 -5.63
N ASP A 311 -19.20 -9.46 -6.42
CA ASP A 311 -20.32 -10.35 -6.06
C ASP A 311 -19.80 -11.54 -5.25
N LYS A 312 -19.53 -11.28 -3.97
CA LYS A 312 -19.04 -12.32 -3.03
C LYS A 312 -19.87 -13.61 -3.07
N GLY A 313 -21.21 -13.48 -3.10
CA GLY A 313 -22.09 -14.66 -3.08
C GLY A 313 -21.86 -15.55 -4.30
N TRP A 314 -21.82 -14.94 -5.46
CA TRP A 314 -21.58 -15.64 -6.72
C TRP A 314 -20.15 -16.23 -6.80
N VAL A 315 -19.12 -15.48 -6.35
CA VAL A 315 -17.74 -16.02 -6.31
C VAL A 315 -17.66 -17.27 -5.45
N LEU A 316 -18.27 -17.25 -4.25
CA LEU A 316 -18.34 -18.43 -3.39
C LEU A 316 -19.05 -19.60 -4.05
N GLU A 317 -20.16 -19.36 -4.74
CA GLU A 317 -20.89 -20.39 -5.50
C GLU A 317 -20.01 -21.00 -6.61
N VAL A 318 -19.24 -20.20 -7.34
CA VAL A 318 -18.27 -20.67 -8.34
C VAL A 318 -17.21 -21.56 -7.69
N LEU A 319 -16.63 -21.12 -6.55
CA LEU A 319 -15.62 -21.89 -5.84
C LEU A 319 -16.17 -23.22 -5.30
N GLU A 320 -17.37 -23.24 -4.73
CA GLU A 320 -18.02 -24.44 -4.24
C GLU A 320 -18.25 -25.46 -5.37
N LYS A 321 -18.67 -24.99 -6.54
CA LYS A 321 -18.97 -25.86 -7.69
C LYS A 321 -17.73 -26.31 -8.45
N ARG A 322 -16.74 -25.43 -8.65
CA ARG A 322 -15.62 -25.66 -9.56
C ARG A 322 -14.29 -25.95 -8.87
N VAL A 323 -14.06 -25.41 -7.66
CA VAL A 323 -12.79 -25.55 -6.93
C VAL A 323 -13.03 -25.91 -5.45
N PRO A 324 -13.84 -26.96 -5.14
CA PRO A 324 -14.12 -27.34 -3.75
C PRO A 324 -12.85 -27.72 -2.98
N SER A 325 -11.82 -28.21 -3.67
CA SER A 325 -10.52 -28.53 -3.07
C SER A 325 -9.84 -27.32 -2.45
N PHE A 326 -9.99 -26.14 -3.06
CA PHE A 326 -9.46 -24.90 -2.50
C PHE A 326 -10.13 -24.56 -1.16
N LEU A 327 -11.47 -24.59 -1.11
CA LEU A 327 -12.22 -24.32 0.12
C LEU A 327 -11.90 -25.32 1.23
N ASN A 328 -11.72 -26.60 0.88
CA ASN A 328 -11.32 -27.62 1.83
C ASN A 328 -9.93 -27.36 2.42
N ILE A 329 -8.96 -26.95 1.60
CA ILE A 329 -7.60 -26.68 2.03
C ILE A 329 -7.54 -25.45 2.94
N ILE A 330 -8.15 -24.34 2.55
CA ILE A 330 -8.18 -23.15 3.41
C ILE A 330 -8.90 -23.43 4.74
N GLY A 331 -9.97 -24.25 4.71
CA GLY A 331 -10.66 -24.70 5.92
C GLY A 331 -9.79 -25.56 6.85
N GLN A 332 -8.99 -26.48 6.28
CA GLN A 332 -8.06 -27.33 7.05
C GLN A 332 -6.96 -26.52 7.73
N TYR A 333 -6.45 -25.47 7.08
CA TYR A 333 -5.39 -24.62 7.62
C TYR A 333 -5.92 -23.47 8.48
N GLY A 334 -7.24 -23.32 8.61
CA GLY A 334 -7.84 -22.19 9.33
C GLY A 334 -7.62 -20.86 8.63
N CYS A 335 -7.29 -20.90 7.33
CA CYS A 335 -7.13 -19.70 6.52
C CYS A 335 -8.49 -19.06 6.22
N SER A 336 -8.61 -17.76 6.44
CA SER A 336 -9.82 -16.99 6.16
C SER A 336 -9.73 -16.28 4.81
N MET A 337 -10.88 -16.18 4.10
CA MET A 337 -11.00 -15.42 2.87
C MET A 337 -11.80 -14.14 3.13
N VAL A 338 -11.21 -12.98 2.83
CA VAL A 338 -11.79 -11.66 3.03
C VAL A 338 -12.06 -11.03 1.67
N PHE A 339 -13.24 -10.49 1.48
CA PHE A 339 -13.63 -9.75 0.27
C PHE A 339 -13.59 -8.26 0.60
N ASP A 340 -12.59 -7.56 0.07
CA ASP A 340 -12.41 -6.11 0.18
C ASP A 340 -12.39 -5.47 -1.24
N SER A 341 -13.42 -5.80 -2.01
CA SER A 341 -13.51 -5.48 -3.44
C SER A 341 -14.17 -4.14 -3.75
N GLN A 342 -14.60 -3.36 -2.74
CA GLN A 342 -15.36 -2.13 -2.93
C GLN A 342 -14.50 -0.88 -3.11
N ASP A 343 -13.22 -0.91 -2.73
CA ASP A 343 -12.32 0.24 -2.93
C ASP A 343 -11.55 0.08 -4.25
N GLU A 344 -12.05 0.71 -5.29
CA GLU A 344 -11.35 0.74 -6.60
C GLU A 344 -10.00 1.45 -6.56
N CYS A 345 -9.76 2.31 -5.53
CA CYS A 345 -8.51 3.03 -5.33
C CYS A 345 -7.53 2.29 -4.40
N ILE A 346 -7.71 0.98 -4.19
CA ILE A 346 -6.94 0.23 -3.18
C ILE A 346 -5.42 0.37 -3.37
N SER A 347 -4.90 0.26 -4.60
CA SER A 347 -3.47 0.38 -4.89
C SER A 347 -2.97 1.82 -4.68
N ALA A 348 -3.74 2.84 -5.07
CA ALA A 348 -3.41 4.24 -4.78
C ALA A 348 -3.43 4.54 -3.27
N SER A 349 -4.44 4.04 -2.55
CA SER A 349 -4.54 4.14 -1.08
C SER A 349 -3.34 3.46 -0.42
N GLY A 350 -2.96 2.29 -0.90
CA GLY A 350 -1.81 1.53 -0.41
C GLY A 350 -0.48 2.24 -0.67
N ALA A 351 -0.32 2.84 -1.84
CA ALA A 351 0.85 3.68 -2.15
C ALA A 351 0.97 4.86 -1.17
N ALA A 352 -0.12 5.60 -0.91
CA ALA A 352 -0.13 6.67 0.09
C ALA A 352 0.15 6.14 1.50
N MET A 353 -0.42 5.00 1.89
CA MET A 353 -0.18 4.38 3.20
C MET A 353 1.25 3.90 3.37
N MET A 354 1.90 3.39 2.30
CA MET A 354 3.32 3.05 2.32
C MET A 354 4.17 4.28 2.65
N CYS A 355 3.84 5.47 2.11
CA CYS A 355 4.49 6.72 2.49
C CYS A 355 4.34 7.00 3.99
N LEU A 356 3.14 6.89 4.55
CA LEU A 356 2.91 7.13 5.97
C LEU A 356 3.62 6.10 6.86
N HIS A 357 3.61 4.82 6.45
CA HIS A 357 4.36 3.79 7.15
C HIS A 357 5.86 4.07 7.17
N THR A 358 6.40 4.55 6.05
CA THR A 358 7.82 4.97 5.93
C THR A 358 8.10 6.18 6.80
N LEU A 359 7.24 7.19 6.78
CA LEU A 359 7.35 8.41 7.59
C LEU A 359 7.44 8.10 9.09
N PHE A 360 6.59 7.19 9.59
CA PHE A 360 6.57 6.76 10.98
C PHE A 360 7.38 5.47 11.22
N GLY A 361 8.27 5.12 10.28
CA GLY A 361 9.17 3.97 10.41
C GLY A 361 10.11 4.10 11.60
N VAL A 362 10.40 2.97 12.25
CA VAL A 362 11.38 2.92 13.34
C VAL A 362 12.72 2.50 12.74
N PRO A 363 13.79 3.30 12.91
CA PRO A 363 15.11 2.91 12.41
C PRO A 363 15.53 1.57 13.00
N SER A 364 15.94 0.63 12.16
CA SER A 364 16.50 -0.67 12.55
C SER A 364 17.96 -0.74 12.08
N LEU A 365 18.77 -1.46 12.86
CA LEU A 365 20.17 -1.71 12.48
C LEU A 365 20.28 -2.66 11.28
N GLU A 366 19.22 -3.41 10.99
CA GLU A 366 19.14 -4.37 9.88
C GLU A 366 18.65 -3.72 8.59
N ASP A 367 17.91 -2.60 8.68
CA ASP A 367 17.37 -1.86 7.53
C ASP A 367 18.38 -0.85 6.96
N SER A 368 19.67 -1.24 6.82
CA SER A 368 20.72 -0.38 6.28
C SER A 368 20.56 -0.05 4.77
N GLY A 369 19.41 -0.37 4.18
CA GLY A 369 19.24 -0.32 2.73
C GLY A 369 18.06 0.50 2.17
N TRP A 370 17.25 1.17 2.98
CA TRP A 370 16.23 2.07 2.43
C TRP A 370 16.82 3.47 2.11
N GLU A 371 17.66 3.53 1.10
CA GLU A 371 18.24 4.80 0.57
C GLU A 371 17.19 5.72 -0.10
N GLY A 372 15.95 5.54 0.10
CA GLY A 372 14.88 6.44 -0.32
C GLY A 372 13.91 6.73 0.80
N SER A 373 14.19 6.23 2.01
CA SER A 373 13.35 6.47 3.17
C SER A 373 13.49 7.93 3.64
N PHE A 374 12.37 8.55 3.86
CA PHE A 374 12.29 9.83 4.57
C PHE A 374 11.68 9.56 5.94
N THR A 375 12.21 10.22 6.95
CA THR A 375 11.72 10.14 8.31
C THR A 375 10.94 11.42 8.64
N TRP A 376 10.13 11.39 9.71
CA TRP A 376 9.44 12.59 10.16
C TRP A 376 10.44 13.71 10.56
N GLN A 377 11.69 13.39 11.00
CA GLN A 377 12.74 14.39 11.27
C GLN A 377 13.16 15.07 9.97
N GLN A 378 13.51 14.33 8.93
CA GLN A 378 13.86 14.86 7.62
C GLN A 378 12.69 15.64 7.01
N THR A 379 11.47 15.20 7.24
CA THR A 379 10.27 15.90 6.80
C THR A 379 10.12 17.25 7.48
N ILE A 380 10.40 17.38 8.79
CA ILE A 380 10.41 18.67 9.48
C ILE A 380 11.41 19.64 8.84
N GLU A 381 12.64 19.17 8.61
CA GLU A 381 13.69 19.97 7.98
C GLU A 381 13.29 20.41 6.56
N PHE A 382 12.72 19.49 5.79
CA PHE A 382 12.21 19.76 4.45
C PHE A 382 11.08 20.82 4.46
N LEU A 383 10.08 20.67 5.33
CA LEU A 383 8.95 21.59 5.44
C LEU A 383 9.39 22.98 5.95
N GLN A 384 10.38 23.04 6.85
CA GLN A 384 10.96 24.31 7.29
C GLN A 384 11.70 25.01 6.16
N GLY A 385 12.43 24.24 5.32
CA GLY A 385 13.11 24.78 4.14
C GLY A 385 12.14 25.32 3.08
N GLN A 386 10.94 24.75 2.95
CA GLN A 386 9.90 25.27 2.02
C GLN A 386 9.27 26.60 2.48
N LYS A 387 9.18 26.87 3.80
CA LYS A 387 8.62 28.12 4.33
C LYS A 387 9.53 29.34 4.11
N HIS A 388 10.77 29.11 3.73
CA HIS A 388 11.76 30.15 3.47
C HIS A 388 12.05 30.38 1.97
N ARG A 389 11.34 29.67 1.10
CA ARG A 389 11.29 29.87 -0.36
C ARG A 389 9.96 30.51 -0.78
#